data_33003686ae491265a7832ecd13a41127
#
_entry.id   33003686ae491265a7832ecd13a41127
#
_cell.length_a   1.000
_cell.length_b   1.000
_cell.length_c   1.000
_cell.angle_alpha   90.00
_cell.angle_beta   90.00
_cell.angle_gamma   90.00
#
_symmetry.space_group_name_H-M   'P 1'
#
loop_
_entity.id
_entity.type
_entity.pdbx_description
1 polymer ?
#
loop_
_entity_poly.entity_id
_entity_poly.type
_entity_poly.pdbx_seq_one_letter_code
_entity_poly.pdbx_strand_id
1 'polypeptide(L)'
;MFVILQKFWTIICFQANCSTGPPSDKQNFAALVRELSDEFKQKGLLLTAAVSPNKKVIDAAYDVPALNKYLDYIYVMAYDYYGGWDPKTGHNSPLYHYREGSDPTFSAVSIK
;
A
#
# COMPACT_ATOMS: atom_id res chain seq x y z
N MET A 1 12.04 1.49 -3.45
CA MET A 1 12.42 2.54 -4.41
C MET A 1 11.87 3.87 -3.90
N PHE A 2 12.73 4.87 -3.71
CA PHE A 2 12.32 6.20 -3.28
C PHE A 2 12.16 7.08 -4.52
N VAL A 3 11.03 7.73 -4.68
CA VAL A 3 10.82 8.74 -5.72
C VAL A 3 10.79 10.11 -5.05
N ILE A 4 11.71 10.98 -5.44
CA ILE A 4 11.81 12.36 -4.97
C ILE A 4 11.10 13.25 -5.99
N LEU A 5 9.99 13.85 -5.60
CA LEU A 5 9.45 15.04 -6.26
C LEU A 5 9.66 16.22 -5.31
N GLN A 6 10.31 17.25 -5.74
CA GLN A 6 10.90 18.43 -5.08
C GLN A 6 10.39 18.90 -3.68
N LYS A 7 9.31 18.33 -3.13
CA LYS A 7 8.77 18.52 -1.78
C LYS A 7 8.07 17.27 -1.22
N PHE A 8 8.15 16.13 -1.91
CA PHE A 8 7.46 14.89 -1.54
C PHE A 8 8.45 13.73 -1.50
N TRP A 9 8.42 12.95 -0.44
CA TRP A 9 9.06 11.65 -0.38
C TRP A 9 7.98 10.57 -0.38
N THR A 10 8.02 9.69 -1.35
CA THR A 10 7.11 8.55 -1.41
C THR A 10 7.88 7.27 -1.15
N ILE A 11 7.47 6.54 -0.13
CA ILE A 11 7.95 5.18 0.12
C ILE A 11 7.02 4.24 -0.65
N ILE A 12 7.58 3.50 -1.58
CA ILE A 12 6.85 2.46 -2.30
C ILE A 12 7.22 1.12 -1.66
N CYS A 13 6.28 0.52 -0.96
CA CYS A 13 6.40 -0.88 -0.55
C CYS A 13 6.09 -1.75 -1.77
N PHE A 14 7.10 -1.95 -2.61
CA PHE A 14 7.02 -2.78 -3.79
C PHE A 14 7.52 -4.18 -3.45
N GLN A 15 6.64 -5.00 -2.88
CA GLN A 15 6.85 -6.44 -2.91
C GLN A 15 5.56 -7.13 -3.29
N ALA A 16 5.59 -7.83 -4.40
CA ALA A 16 4.56 -8.79 -4.80
C ALA A 16 4.35 -9.90 -3.73
N ASN A 17 5.23 -9.97 -2.73
CA ASN A 17 5.22 -10.93 -1.63
C ASN A 17 5.56 -10.26 -0.29
N CYS A 18 4.83 -9.22 0.11
CA CYS A 18 4.93 -8.68 1.49
C CYS A 18 4.54 -9.73 2.56
N SER A 19 4.02 -10.88 2.15
CA SER A 19 3.69 -12.02 3.02
C SER A 19 4.89 -12.90 3.39
N THR A 20 6.07 -12.67 2.81
CA THR A 20 7.28 -13.51 3.01
C THR A 20 8.37 -12.84 3.86
N GLY A 21 8.17 -11.59 4.25
CA GLY A 21 9.07 -10.89 5.16
C GLY A 21 8.98 -11.42 6.60
N PRO A 22 9.99 -11.20 7.44
CA PRO A 22 9.94 -11.55 8.85
C PRO A 22 8.79 -10.80 9.55
N PRO A 23 8.18 -11.39 10.59
CA PRO A 23 7.07 -10.78 11.33
C PRO A 23 7.38 -9.39 11.90
N SER A 24 8.65 -9.06 12.07
CA SER A 24 9.12 -7.75 12.53
C SER A 24 8.95 -6.64 11.50
N ASP A 25 8.78 -6.94 10.21
CA ASP A 25 8.75 -5.94 9.13
C ASP A 25 7.59 -4.96 9.28
N LYS A 26 6.44 -5.42 9.75
CA LYS A 26 5.29 -4.55 10.04
C LYS A 26 5.63 -3.47 11.06
N GLN A 27 6.30 -3.85 12.13
CA GLN A 27 6.71 -2.93 13.20
C GLN A 27 7.87 -2.05 12.76
N ASN A 28 8.83 -2.61 12.03
CA ASN A 28 9.98 -1.88 11.50
C ASN A 28 9.54 -0.81 10.49
N PHE A 29 8.55 -1.13 9.64
CA PHE A 29 8.00 -0.16 8.70
C PHE A 29 7.26 0.98 9.42
N ALA A 30 6.47 0.66 10.44
CA ALA A 30 5.81 1.69 11.27
C ALA A 30 6.82 2.59 11.99
N ALA A 31 7.90 2.01 12.51
CA ALA A 31 8.99 2.77 13.16
C ALA A 31 9.69 3.70 12.15
N LEU A 32 10.04 3.18 10.97
CA LEU A 32 10.66 3.97 9.90
C LEU A 32 9.79 5.16 9.50
N VAL A 33 8.49 4.92 9.26
CA VAL A 33 7.54 5.99 8.87
C VAL A 33 7.44 7.05 9.97
N ARG A 34 7.43 6.65 11.24
CA ARG A 34 7.44 7.59 12.38
C ARG A 34 8.69 8.46 12.38
N GLU A 35 9.86 7.85 12.30
CA GLU A 35 11.14 8.56 12.33
C GLU A 35 11.26 9.54 11.15
N LEU A 36 10.89 9.11 9.95
CA LEU A 36 10.87 9.98 8.78
C LEU A 36 9.86 11.12 8.92
N SER A 37 8.66 10.87 9.48
CA SER A 37 7.65 11.90 9.70
C SER A 37 8.16 12.99 10.64
N ASP A 38 8.85 12.62 11.72
CA ASP A 38 9.39 13.57 12.69
C ASP A 38 10.46 14.48 12.05
N GLU A 39 11.34 13.92 11.23
CA GLU A 39 12.36 14.67 10.49
C GLU A 39 11.76 15.56 9.39
N PHE A 40 10.76 15.07 8.67
CA PHE A 40 10.16 15.77 7.54
C PHE A 40 9.32 16.96 7.98
N LYS A 41 8.59 16.83 9.07
CA LYS A 41 7.80 17.94 9.65
C LYS A 41 8.66 19.13 10.01
N GLN A 42 9.85 18.89 10.55
CA GLN A 42 10.80 19.96 10.88
C GLN A 42 11.28 20.74 9.64
N LYS A 43 11.26 20.08 8.48
CA LYS A 43 11.71 20.67 7.19
C LYS A 43 10.57 21.14 6.31
N GLY A 44 9.33 21.04 6.77
CA GLY A 44 8.14 21.37 5.97
C GLY A 44 7.95 20.45 4.75
N LEU A 45 8.42 19.21 4.82
CA LEU A 45 8.29 18.21 3.78
C LEU A 45 7.09 17.30 4.05
N LEU A 46 6.48 16.79 2.99
CA LEU A 46 5.39 15.83 3.06
C LEU A 46 5.93 14.40 2.91
N LEU A 47 5.45 13.51 3.77
CA LEU A 47 5.75 12.08 3.71
C LEU A 47 4.54 11.31 3.18
N THR A 48 4.75 10.53 2.12
CA THR A 48 3.70 9.73 1.52
C THR A 48 4.14 8.28 1.32
N ALA A 49 3.20 7.35 1.24
CA ALA A 49 3.50 5.95 0.92
C ALA A 49 2.53 5.40 -0.12
N ALA A 50 3.05 4.58 -1.03
CA ALA A 50 2.23 3.76 -1.94
C ALA A 50 2.12 2.35 -1.35
N VAL A 51 0.88 1.88 -1.16
CA VAL A 51 0.56 0.64 -0.46
C VAL A 51 -0.22 -0.33 -1.34
N SER A 52 -0.14 -1.62 -1.00
CA SER A 52 -0.88 -2.67 -1.68
C SER A 52 -2.39 -2.54 -1.42
N PRO A 53 -3.24 -2.83 -2.42
CA PRO A 53 -4.68 -2.92 -2.24
C PRO A 53 -5.14 -4.26 -1.67
N ASN A 54 -4.26 -5.25 -1.62
CA ASN A 54 -4.61 -6.61 -1.22
C ASN A 54 -4.82 -6.69 0.30
N LYS A 55 -6.03 -7.07 0.71
CA LYS A 55 -6.40 -7.17 2.13
C LYS A 55 -5.45 -8.05 2.94
N LYS A 56 -5.02 -9.19 2.41
CA LYS A 56 -4.09 -10.10 3.10
C LYS A 56 -2.73 -9.43 3.34
N VAL A 57 -2.27 -8.63 2.37
CA VAL A 57 -1.02 -7.86 2.49
C VAL A 57 -1.20 -6.73 3.50
N ILE A 58 -2.33 -6.03 3.46
CA ILE A 58 -2.63 -4.94 4.40
C ILE A 58 -2.59 -5.47 5.84
N ASP A 59 -3.30 -6.54 6.11
CA ASP A 59 -3.39 -7.13 7.45
C ASP A 59 -2.02 -7.63 7.96
N ALA A 60 -1.21 -8.21 7.07
CA ALA A 60 0.08 -8.79 7.43
C ALA A 60 1.22 -7.76 7.55
N ALA A 61 1.24 -6.76 6.66
CA ALA A 61 2.41 -5.91 6.44
C ALA A 61 2.27 -4.48 6.97
N TYR A 62 1.05 -3.98 7.20
CA TYR A 62 0.85 -2.58 7.57
C TYR A 62 0.22 -2.42 8.95
N ASP A 63 0.82 -1.54 9.76
CA ASP A 63 0.16 -0.96 10.94
C ASP A 63 -0.63 0.27 10.48
N VAL A 64 -1.88 0.04 10.05
CA VAL A 64 -2.74 1.08 9.49
C VAL A 64 -2.92 2.29 10.42
N PRO A 65 -3.16 2.10 11.74
CA PRO A 65 -3.20 3.21 12.68
C PRO A 65 -1.91 4.05 12.72
N ALA A 66 -0.75 3.40 12.68
CA ALA A 66 0.54 4.10 12.66
C ALA A 66 0.71 4.87 11.34
N LEU A 67 0.41 4.25 10.19
CA LEU A 67 0.49 4.92 8.89
C LEU A 67 -0.43 6.13 8.82
N ASN A 68 -1.67 6.01 9.28
CA ASN A 68 -2.63 7.13 9.34
C ASN A 68 -2.14 8.30 10.21
N LYS A 69 -1.37 8.01 11.25
CA LYS A 69 -0.84 9.03 12.16
C LYS A 69 0.34 9.80 11.60
N TYR A 70 1.19 9.14 10.84
CA TYR A 70 2.51 9.66 10.47
C TYR A 70 2.65 10.04 8.99
N LEU A 71 1.82 9.50 8.10
CA LEU A 71 1.81 9.86 6.69
C LEU A 71 0.87 11.03 6.42
N ASP A 72 1.25 11.89 5.49
CA ASP A 72 0.39 12.97 5.00
C ASP A 72 -0.60 12.45 3.95
N TYR A 73 -0.17 11.51 3.08
CA TYR A 73 -1.02 10.84 2.09
C TYR A 73 -0.64 9.36 1.94
N ILE A 74 -1.66 8.55 1.68
CA ILE A 74 -1.52 7.13 1.34
C ILE A 74 -2.06 6.93 -0.07
N TYR A 75 -1.21 6.44 -0.97
CA TYR A 75 -1.58 6.08 -2.33
C TYR A 75 -1.82 4.57 -2.40
N VAL A 76 -3.05 4.17 -2.63
CA VAL A 76 -3.38 2.77 -2.80
C VAL A 76 -3.16 2.38 -4.26
N MET A 77 -2.29 1.40 -4.52
CA MET A 77 -2.00 0.86 -5.85
C MET A 77 -3.14 -0.07 -6.30
N ALA A 78 -4.35 0.49 -6.51
CA ALA A 78 -5.58 -0.22 -6.82
C ALA A 78 -5.61 -0.73 -8.28
N TYR A 79 -4.63 -1.55 -8.64
CA TYR A 79 -4.45 -2.16 -9.96
C TYR A 79 -3.74 -3.52 -9.80
N ASP A 80 -3.55 -4.24 -10.90
CA ASP A 80 -3.00 -5.60 -10.93
C ASP A 80 -3.86 -6.62 -10.17
N TYR A 81 -5.19 -6.41 -10.15
CA TYR A 81 -6.12 -7.39 -9.60
C TYR A 81 -6.24 -8.64 -10.48
N TYR A 82 -6.12 -8.45 -11.80
CA TYR A 82 -6.03 -9.52 -12.80
C TYR A 82 -4.93 -9.24 -13.80
N GLY A 83 -4.23 -10.27 -14.24
CA GLY A 83 -3.13 -10.17 -15.17
C GLY A 83 -2.83 -11.48 -15.89
N GLY A 84 -1.70 -11.53 -16.59
CA GLY A 84 -1.30 -12.73 -17.34
C GLY A 84 -1.00 -13.97 -16.49
N TRP A 85 -0.97 -13.84 -15.17
CA TRP A 85 -0.83 -14.93 -14.19
C TRP A 85 -2.16 -15.59 -13.83
N ASP A 86 -3.30 -15.00 -14.20
CA ASP A 86 -4.61 -15.53 -13.88
C ASP A 86 -5.10 -16.48 -14.98
N PRO A 87 -5.80 -17.58 -14.60
CA PRO A 87 -6.36 -18.51 -15.57
C PRO A 87 -7.60 -17.96 -16.30
N LYS A 88 -8.13 -16.83 -15.87
CA LYS A 88 -9.32 -16.17 -16.45
C LYS A 88 -9.04 -14.70 -16.69
N THR A 89 -9.62 -14.18 -17.76
CA THR A 89 -9.59 -12.74 -18.03
C THR A 89 -10.38 -11.95 -16.97
N GLY A 90 -9.87 -10.78 -16.61
CA GLY A 90 -10.51 -9.89 -15.67
C GLY A 90 -10.06 -8.45 -15.87
N HIS A 91 -10.72 -7.51 -15.20
CA HIS A 91 -10.29 -6.11 -15.21
C HIS A 91 -9.06 -5.92 -14.33
N ASN A 92 -8.01 -5.30 -14.88
CA ASN A 92 -6.77 -5.02 -14.14
C ASN A 92 -7.01 -4.11 -12.93
N SER A 93 -7.92 -3.13 -13.05
CA SER A 93 -8.21 -2.15 -12.00
C SER A 93 -9.71 -1.86 -11.90
N PRO A 94 -10.54 -2.83 -11.49
CA PRO A 94 -11.97 -2.61 -11.37
C PRO A 94 -12.29 -1.71 -10.18
N LEU A 95 -13.19 -0.74 -10.37
CA LEU A 95 -13.68 0.10 -9.28
C LEU A 95 -14.62 -0.70 -8.37
N TYR A 96 -15.53 -1.46 -8.97
CA TYR A 96 -16.49 -2.30 -8.26
C TYR A 96 -16.31 -3.78 -8.61
N HIS A 97 -16.73 -4.64 -7.71
CA HIS A 97 -16.88 -6.05 -8.01
C HIS A 97 -17.88 -6.24 -9.15
N TYR A 98 -17.47 -6.93 -10.22
CA TYR A 98 -18.23 -6.94 -11.47
C TYR A 98 -18.69 -8.32 -11.92
N ARG A 99 -18.25 -9.40 -11.25
CA ARG A 99 -18.50 -10.76 -11.72
C ARG A 99 -18.93 -11.67 -10.59
N GLU A 100 -20.02 -12.39 -10.80
CA GLU A 100 -20.44 -13.46 -9.93
C GLU A 100 -19.35 -14.56 -9.87
N GLY A 101 -18.95 -14.97 -8.66
CA GLY A 101 -17.87 -15.95 -8.46
C GLY A 101 -16.43 -15.42 -8.57
N SER A 102 -16.23 -14.10 -8.74
CA SER A 102 -14.92 -13.47 -8.56
C SER A 102 -14.66 -13.14 -7.07
N ASP A 103 -13.40 -13.00 -6.69
CA ASP A 103 -13.06 -12.60 -5.32
C ASP A 103 -13.60 -11.18 -5.06
N PRO A 104 -14.49 -10.99 -4.06
CA PRO A 104 -15.07 -9.67 -3.77
C PRO A 104 -14.03 -8.65 -3.29
N THR A 105 -12.83 -9.10 -2.91
CA THR A 105 -11.74 -8.20 -2.51
C THR A 105 -10.97 -7.63 -3.70
N PHE A 106 -11.24 -8.12 -4.93
CA PHE A 106 -10.56 -7.68 -6.16
C PHE A 106 -11.26 -6.49 -6.80
N SER A 107 -11.39 -5.40 -6.05
CA SER A 107 -11.88 -4.10 -6.55
C SER A 107 -11.40 -2.95 -5.66
N ALA A 108 -11.33 -1.75 -6.22
CA ALA A 108 -10.87 -0.58 -5.49
C ALA A 108 -11.79 -0.23 -4.29
N VAL A 109 -13.10 -0.46 -4.41
CA VAL A 109 -14.08 -0.18 -3.34
C VAL A 109 -13.98 -1.17 -2.17
N SER A 110 -13.39 -2.33 -2.36
CA SER A 110 -13.20 -3.32 -1.29
C SER A 110 -12.07 -2.98 -0.32
N ILE A 111 -11.26 -1.98 -0.63
CA ILE A 111 -10.20 -1.47 0.24
C ILE A 111 -10.84 -0.65 1.36
N LYS A 112 -10.97 -1.26 2.55
CA LYS A 112 -11.56 -0.62 3.74
C LYS A 112 -10.55 -0.62 4.87
#